data_9a7e4e78e4cfcb4bf50f7e28226a8695
#
_entry.id   9a7e4e78e4cfcb4bf50f7e28226a8695
#
_cell.length_a   1.000
_cell.length_b   1.000
_cell.length_c   1.000
_cell.angle_alpha   90.00
_cell.angle_beta   90.00
_cell.angle_gamma   90.00
#
_symmetry.space_group_name_H-M   'P 1'
#
loop_
_entity.id
_entity.type
_entity.pdbx_description
1 polymer ?
#
loop_
_entity_poly.entity_id
_entity_poly.type
_entity_poly.pdbx_seq_one_letter_code
_entity_poly.pdbx_strand_id
1 'polypeptide(L)'
;MTNSKQKGARFERYVASLFRDYGYDAKRSVQYCGNTGDAADLKDIPLLHCECKHQEQFRIYDWMAQAVHDSQKSGNIPTVIFKKNNHEVLVTMRFDDFMKLYKEYECSTSFGYCMNPPEESDE
;
A
#
# COMPACT_ATOMS: atom_id res chain seq x y z
N MET A 1 11.11 0.17 26.64
CA MET A 1 9.78 0.16 26.02
C MET A 1 9.81 0.93 24.70
N THR A 2 9.22 0.39 23.67
CA THR A 2 9.23 1.06 22.38
C THR A 2 8.22 2.18 22.37
N ASN A 3 8.66 3.35 21.92
CA ASN A 3 7.78 4.48 21.71
C ASN A 3 6.91 4.18 20.49
N SER A 4 5.59 4.24 20.64
CA SER A 4 4.69 3.89 19.55
C SER A 4 4.87 4.78 18.32
N LYS A 5 5.21 6.06 18.53
CA LYS A 5 5.47 6.97 17.44
C LYS A 5 6.72 6.56 16.68
N GLN A 6 7.77 6.15 17.39
CA GLN A 6 8.99 5.68 16.74
C GLN A 6 8.75 4.35 16.03
N LYS A 7 7.96 3.47 16.62
CA LYS A 7 7.61 2.21 16.01
C LYS A 7 6.87 2.44 14.69
N GLY A 8 5.93 3.37 14.70
CA GLY A 8 5.20 3.70 13.49
C GLY A 8 6.10 4.26 12.40
N ALA A 9 6.96 5.21 12.77
CA ALA A 9 7.87 5.80 11.81
C ALA A 9 8.83 4.77 11.24
N ARG A 10 9.31 3.87 12.07
CA ARG A 10 10.21 2.81 11.62
C ARG A 10 9.51 1.90 10.62
N PHE A 11 8.27 1.54 10.91
CA PHE A 11 7.53 0.70 10.00
C PHE A 11 7.25 1.40 8.67
N GLU A 12 6.91 2.70 8.72
CA GLU A 12 6.70 3.45 7.50
C GLU A 12 7.96 3.46 6.62
N ARG A 13 9.11 3.67 7.25
CA ARG A 13 10.37 3.64 6.50
C ARG A 13 10.64 2.25 5.93
N TYR A 14 10.32 1.21 6.69
CA TYR A 14 10.51 -0.15 6.22
C TYR A 14 9.63 -0.44 5.01
N VAL A 15 8.35 -0.08 5.08
CA VAL A 15 7.45 -0.33 3.97
C VAL A 15 7.89 0.46 2.74
N ALA A 16 8.33 1.71 2.94
CA ALA A 16 8.84 2.49 1.81
C ALA A 16 10.01 1.76 1.14
N SER A 17 10.89 1.14 1.95
CA SER A 17 12.01 0.40 1.36
C SER A 17 11.54 -0.81 0.56
N LEU A 18 10.45 -1.45 0.98
CA LEU A 18 9.90 -2.57 0.21
C LEU A 18 9.41 -2.10 -1.16
N PHE A 19 8.75 -0.95 -1.22
CA PHE A 19 8.32 -0.39 -2.50
C PHE A 19 9.52 -0.04 -3.36
N ARG A 20 10.58 0.50 -2.76
CA ARG A 20 11.78 0.83 -3.52
C ARG A 20 12.43 -0.41 -4.12
N ASP A 21 12.35 -1.54 -3.43
CA ASP A 21 12.87 -2.79 -3.96
C ASP A 21 12.17 -3.19 -5.26
N TYR A 22 10.95 -2.72 -5.46
CA TYR A 22 10.20 -2.99 -6.68
C TYR A 22 10.32 -1.86 -7.70
N GLY A 23 11.20 -0.90 -7.46
CA GLY A 23 11.47 0.13 -8.45
C GLY A 23 10.74 1.44 -8.28
N TYR A 24 9.99 1.61 -7.19
CA TYR A 24 9.28 2.86 -6.94
C TYR A 24 10.13 3.79 -6.08
N ASP A 25 9.86 5.07 -6.19
CA ASP A 25 10.64 6.08 -5.50
C ASP A 25 10.00 6.45 -4.15
N ALA A 26 9.47 5.45 -3.50
CA ALA A 26 8.66 5.63 -2.30
C ALA A 26 9.44 6.23 -1.14
N LYS A 27 8.79 7.12 -0.40
CA LYS A 27 9.37 7.76 0.75
C LYS A 27 8.32 7.89 1.83
N ARG A 28 8.78 7.96 3.06
CA ARG A 28 7.89 8.25 4.17
C ARG A 28 7.46 9.71 4.09
N SER A 29 6.16 9.97 4.24
CA SER A 29 5.68 11.33 4.30
C SER A 29 6.03 11.91 5.66
N VAL A 30 6.60 13.11 5.66
CA VAL A 30 6.92 13.78 6.91
C VAL A 30 5.82 14.80 7.18
N GLN A 31 5.19 14.68 8.34
CA GLN A 31 4.11 15.58 8.71
C GLN A 31 4.64 16.65 9.63
N TYR A 32 4.43 17.88 9.23
CA TYR A 32 4.87 19.03 9.99
C TYR A 32 3.68 19.74 10.59
N CYS A 33 3.97 20.68 11.46
CA CYS A 33 2.97 21.56 11.99
C CYS A 33 2.25 22.26 10.82
N GLY A 34 0.92 22.19 10.83
CA GLY A 34 0.15 22.76 9.74
C GLY A 34 -0.31 21.74 8.72
N ASN A 35 0.21 20.55 8.78
CA ASN A 35 -0.26 19.50 7.91
C ASN A 35 -1.70 19.15 8.25
N THR A 36 -2.53 18.95 7.24
CA THR A 36 -3.95 18.71 7.45
C THR A 36 -4.25 17.34 8.02
N GLY A 37 -3.29 16.41 7.95
CA GLY A 37 -3.51 15.08 8.48
C GLY A 37 -4.13 14.12 7.49
N ASP A 38 -4.49 14.59 6.30
CA ASP A 38 -5.07 13.70 5.29
C ASP A 38 -4.03 13.23 4.27
N ALA A 39 -2.77 13.50 4.53
CA ALA A 39 -1.70 12.96 3.70
C ALA A 39 -1.49 11.48 4.03
N ALA A 40 -1.13 10.70 3.01
CA ALA A 40 -0.78 9.30 3.22
C ALA A 40 0.52 9.20 4.02
N ASP A 41 0.72 8.06 4.66
CA ASP A 41 1.96 7.82 5.39
C ASP A 41 3.16 7.70 4.47
N LEU A 42 2.94 7.27 3.24
CA LEU A 42 3.99 7.18 2.22
C LEU A 42 3.63 8.03 1.03
N LYS A 43 4.65 8.51 0.32
CA LYS A 43 4.45 9.31 -0.88
C LYS A 43 5.26 8.76 -2.03
N ASP A 44 4.95 9.25 -3.23
CA ASP A 44 5.63 8.87 -4.46
C ASP A 44 5.40 7.41 -4.83
N ILE A 45 4.22 6.91 -4.50
CA ILE A 45 3.74 5.60 -4.92
C ILE A 45 2.52 5.87 -5.80
N PRO A 46 2.63 5.61 -7.11
CA PRO A 46 1.51 5.95 -8.01
C PRO A 46 0.24 5.22 -7.63
N LEU A 47 -0.87 5.95 -7.67
CA LEU A 47 -2.23 5.41 -7.57
C LEU A 47 -2.65 4.93 -6.19
N LEU A 48 -1.74 4.76 -5.26
CA LEU A 48 -2.07 4.24 -3.93
C LEU A 48 -1.97 5.33 -2.87
N HIS A 49 -2.92 5.34 -1.96
CA HIS A 49 -2.86 6.13 -0.75
C HIS A 49 -2.55 5.15 0.38
N CYS A 50 -1.30 5.13 0.83
CA CYS A 50 -0.82 4.10 1.74
C CYS A 50 -0.82 4.57 3.18
N GLU A 51 -1.53 3.84 4.03
CA GLU A 51 -1.49 3.99 5.48
C GLU A 51 -0.78 2.78 6.05
N CYS A 52 0.11 3.00 7.01
CA CYS A 52 0.91 1.92 7.57
C CYS A 52 0.57 1.74 9.05
N LYS A 53 0.33 0.51 9.45
CA LYS A 53 -0.05 0.18 10.83
C LYS A 53 0.77 -1.00 11.33
N HIS A 54 1.58 -0.78 12.36
CA HIS A 54 2.35 -1.85 12.99
C HIS A 54 1.83 -1.99 14.41
N GLN A 55 0.84 -2.85 14.59
CA GLN A 55 0.16 -3.00 15.86
C GLN A 55 -0.16 -4.47 16.10
N GLU A 56 -0.28 -4.83 17.38
CA GLU A 56 -0.59 -6.21 17.74
C GLU A 56 -2.06 -6.52 17.63
N GLN A 57 -2.90 -5.51 17.79
CA GLN A 57 -4.35 -5.68 17.65
C GLN A 57 -4.82 -4.93 16.43
N PHE A 58 -5.53 -5.64 15.58
CA PHE A 58 -5.95 -5.12 14.29
C PHE A 58 -7.32 -4.48 14.38
N ARG A 59 -7.41 -3.26 13.86
CA ARG A 59 -8.68 -2.54 13.74
C ARG A 59 -8.88 -2.21 12.28
N ILE A 60 -8.94 -3.25 11.47
CA ILE A 60 -8.85 -3.11 10.02
C ILE A 60 -9.95 -2.23 9.45
N TYR A 61 -11.19 -2.37 9.92
CA TYR A 61 -12.26 -1.54 9.41
C TYR A 61 -12.08 -0.07 9.79
N ASP A 62 -11.59 0.20 10.99
CA ASP A 62 -11.30 1.58 11.39
C ASP A 62 -10.17 2.16 10.55
N TRP A 63 -9.13 1.37 10.34
CA TRP A 63 -7.99 1.81 9.52
C TRP A 63 -8.43 2.09 8.09
N MET A 64 -9.26 1.21 7.53
CA MET A 64 -9.73 1.41 6.17
C MET A 64 -10.64 2.62 6.06
N ALA A 65 -11.51 2.84 7.05
CA ALA A 65 -12.36 4.02 7.04
C ALA A 65 -11.54 5.31 7.04
N GLN A 66 -10.47 5.34 7.82
CA GLN A 66 -9.57 6.49 7.82
C GLN A 66 -8.90 6.67 6.47
N ALA A 67 -8.38 5.58 5.91
CA ALA A 67 -7.70 5.65 4.61
C ALA A 67 -8.65 6.11 3.52
N VAL A 68 -9.89 5.62 3.53
CA VAL A 68 -10.90 6.03 2.55
C VAL A 68 -11.16 7.53 2.67
N HIS A 69 -11.35 8.00 3.90
CA HIS A 69 -11.60 9.43 4.13
C HIS A 69 -10.42 10.26 3.63
N ASP A 70 -9.21 9.89 4.02
CA ASP A 70 -8.03 10.68 3.72
C ASP A 70 -7.64 10.66 2.25
N SER A 71 -8.03 9.60 1.53
CA SER A 71 -7.67 9.48 0.12
C SER A 71 -8.60 10.23 -0.82
N GLN A 72 -9.67 10.82 -0.30
CA GLN A 72 -10.67 11.45 -1.17
C GLN A 72 -10.10 12.60 -1.98
N LYS A 73 -9.18 13.36 -1.40
CA LYS A 73 -8.58 14.48 -2.10
C LYS A 73 -7.77 14.05 -3.32
N SER A 74 -6.98 13.02 -3.16
CA SER A 74 -6.10 12.57 -4.25
C SER A 74 -6.82 11.68 -5.25
N GLY A 75 -7.88 11.00 -4.80
CA GLY A 75 -8.53 10.00 -5.62
C GLY A 75 -7.75 8.71 -5.74
N ASN A 76 -6.65 8.57 -5.01
CA ASN A 76 -5.86 7.36 -5.03
C ASN A 76 -6.54 6.25 -4.23
N ILE A 77 -6.15 5.02 -4.48
CA ILE A 77 -6.76 3.86 -3.86
C ILE A 77 -6.34 3.77 -2.40
N PRO A 78 -7.31 3.81 -1.46
CA PRO A 78 -6.96 3.67 -0.05
C PRO A 78 -6.45 2.26 0.23
N THR A 79 -5.26 2.19 0.79
CA THR A 79 -4.53 0.94 0.97
C THR A 79 -3.93 0.95 2.37
N VAL A 80 -4.22 -0.09 3.14
CA VAL A 80 -3.63 -0.21 4.48
C VAL A 80 -2.62 -1.33 4.46
N ILE A 81 -1.39 -1.01 4.82
CA ILE A 81 -0.28 -1.95 4.86
C ILE A 81 0.05 -2.15 6.33
N PHE A 82 -0.02 -3.38 6.80
CA PHE A 82 0.04 -3.59 8.23
C PHE A 82 0.74 -4.90 8.59
N LYS A 83 1.16 -4.98 9.84
CA LYS A 83 1.71 -6.22 10.39
C LYS A 83 1.65 -6.15 11.91
N LYS A 84 1.81 -7.29 12.53
CA LYS A 84 2.13 -7.36 13.95
C LYS A 84 3.54 -7.93 14.10
N ASN A 85 4.07 -7.86 15.33
CA ASN A 85 5.45 -8.29 15.56
C ASN A 85 5.67 -9.72 15.07
N ASN A 86 6.79 -9.93 14.41
CA ASN A 86 7.23 -11.26 13.97
C ASN A 86 6.29 -11.91 12.96
N HIS A 87 5.56 -11.10 12.20
CA HIS A 87 4.70 -11.59 11.13
C HIS A 87 5.00 -10.83 9.85
N GLU A 88 4.54 -11.39 8.75
CA GLU A 88 4.79 -10.76 7.45
C GLU A 88 3.92 -9.54 7.26
N VAL A 89 4.34 -8.68 6.36
CA VAL A 89 3.58 -7.49 5.98
C VAL A 89 2.42 -7.90 5.11
N LEU A 90 1.24 -7.40 5.44
CA LEU A 90 0.02 -7.67 4.68
C LEU A 90 -0.54 -6.37 4.13
N VAL A 91 -1.37 -6.50 3.11
CA VAL A 91 -2.03 -5.36 2.48
C VAL A 91 -3.53 -5.60 2.48
N THR A 92 -4.30 -4.56 2.80
CA THR A 92 -5.74 -4.65 2.66
C THR A 92 -6.27 -3.44 1.92
N MET A 93 -7.31 -3.65 1.14
CA MET A 93 -8.01 -2.59 0.41
C MET A 93 -9.45 -3.03 0.21
N ARG A 94 -10.29 -2.10 -0.26
CA ARG A 94 -11.68 -2.45 -0.52
C ARG A 94 -11.74 -3.44 -1.68
N PHE A 95 -12.73 -4.32 -1.63
CA PHE A 95 -12.85 -5.36 -2.66
C PHE A 95 -12.92 -4.78 -4.07
N ASP A 96 -13.70 -3.69 -4.23
CA ASP A 96 -13.83 -3.10 -5.56
C ASP A 96 -12.50 -2.55 -6.07
N ASP A 97 -11.69 -1.97 -5.19
CA ASP A 97 -10.38 -1.48 -5.58
C ASP A 97 -9.45 -2.62 -5.92
N PHE A 98 -9.49 -3.69 -5.13
CA PHE A 98 -8.72 -4.89 -5.44
C PHE A 98 -9.10 -5.43 -6.82
N MET A 99 -10.40 -5.44 -7.14
CA MET A 99 -10.85 -5.96 -8.43
C MET A 99 -10.36 -5.12 -9.60
N LYS A 100 -10.21 -3.82 -9.40
CA LYS A 100 -9.61 -2.99 -10.45
C LYS A 100 -8.19 -3.46 -10.78
N LEU A 101 -7.41 -3.72 -9.74
CA LEU A 101 -6.04 -4.18 -9.92
C LEU A 101 -6.01 -5.60 -10.46
N TYR A 102 -6.82 -6.46 -9.90
CA TYR A 102 -6.82 -7.87 -10.31
C TYR A 102 -7.25 -8.03 -11.76
N LYS A 103 -8.28 -7.28 -12.16
CA LYS A 103 -8.76 -7.39 -13.53
C LYS A 103 -7.71 -6.92 -14.52
N GLU A 104 -7.00 -5.84 -14.21
CA GLU A 104 -5.93 -5.37 -15.07
C GLU A 104 -4.81 -6.39 -15.16
N TYR A 105 -4.44 -6.97 -14.03
CA TYR A 105 -3.39 -7.98 -14.02
C TYR A 105 -3.81 -9.20 -14.81
N GLU A 106 -5.04 -9.67 -14.60
CA GLU A 106 -5.55 -10.87 -15.29
C GLU A 106 -5.65 -10.62 -16.78
N CYS A 107 -6.18 -9.48 -17.19
CA CYS A 107 -6.30 -9.14 -18.60
C CYS A 107 -4.93 -8.99 -19.25
N SER A 108 -4.02 -8.32 -18.56
CA SER A 108 -2.68 -8.11 -19.07
C SER A 108 -1.96 -9.43 -19.25
N THR A 109 -2.07 -10.31 -18.27
CA THR A 109 -1.42 -11.61 -18.32
C THR A 109 -2.01 -12.46 -19.44
N SER A 110 -3.36 -12.52 -19.53
CA SER A 110 -4.02 -13.31 -20.56
C SER A 110 -3.72 -12.74 -21.94
N PHE A 111 -3.81 -11.42 -22.06
CA PHE A 111 -3.56 -10.79 -23.34
C PHE A 111 -2.11 -10.98 -23.76
N GLY A 112 -1.20 -10.80 -22.81
CA GLY A 112 0.21 -10.99 -23.10
C GLY A 112 0.52 -12.40 -23.53
N TYR A 113 -0.12 -13.37 -22.87
CA TYR A 113 0.07 -14.75 -23.26
C TYR A 113 -0.42 -15.00 -24.69
N CYS A 114 -1.59 -14.45 -25.02
CA CYS A 114 -2.14 -14.61 -26.34
C CYS A 114 -1.30 -13.92 -27.40
N MET A 115 -0.77 -12.76 -27.06
CA MET A 115 0.05 -11.98 -27.98
C MET A 115 1.44 -12.56 -28.15
N ASN A 116 1.92 -13.23 -27.13
CA ASN A 116 3.24 -13.83 -27.13
C ASN A 116 3.07 -15.33 -27.01
N PRO A 117 2.72 -15.99 -28.12
CA PRO A 117 2.51 -17.44 -28.04
C PRO A 117 3.72 -18.05 -27.39
N PRO A 118 3.49 -19.05 -26.64
CA PRO A 118 4.55 -19.62 -25.79
C PRO A 118 5.70 -20.04 -26.62
N GLU A 119 6.48 -19.12 -26.93
CA GLU A 119 7.75 -19.51 -27.42
C GLU A 119 8.39 -20.12 -26.27
N GLU A 120 7.74 -19.85 -25.33
CA GLU A 120 8.11 -20.50 -24.20
C GLU A 120 7.26 -21.63 -23.91
N SER A 121 7.00 -21.74 -24.56
CA SER A 121 6.39 -22.40 -24.39
C SER A 121 6.17 -23.24 -24.60
N ASP A 122 6.63 -23.24 -24.61
CA ASP A 122 6.35 -23.67 -24.74
C ASP A 122 6.00 -24.13 -24.63
N GLU A 123 6.08 -24.28 -24.74
CA GLU A 123 5.61 -24.49 -24.70
C GLU A 123 5.26 -24.90 -24.89
#